data_d8e34db4c936ea15eb863103f2b65f7b
#
_entry.id   d8e34db4c936ea15eb863103f2b65f7b
#
_cell.length_a   1.000
_cell.length_b   1.000
_cell.length_c   1.000
_cell.angle_alpha   90.00
_cell.angle_beta   90.00
_cell.angle_gamma   90.00
#
_symmetry.space_group_name_H-M   'P 1'
#
loop_
_entity.id
_entity.type
_entity.pdbx_description
1 polymer ?
#
loop_
_entity_poly.entity_id
_entity_poly.type
_entity_poly.pdbx_seq_one_letter_code
_entity_poly.pdbx_strand_id
1 'polypeptide(L)'
;MLATTIAGSLPKPSWLAEPEKLWAPWRVAPAALTEAQRDAVLIALKDQESAGIDVVTDGEQSRQHFVHGFVERLEGIDFAKRVTIGIRADRYKAEVPTVTGPIARRAPMHLDDVRWARAHTARRLKFTIPGPMTIVDTLADEHYRDRGRLAMAFAAVINEEARELAAAGLDVLQLDEPAFNVYMDDVAAWGIEALHRAVDGVRCTTAVHICYGYGIQANVDWKKTLGAEWRQYERTFPLLAKSRIDQVSLECANSRVPLELLELLRGKDIMAGVIDVATHEIETAEQVATRIRAVMRHVEPARLLPCTNCGMVPLPREVARGKLRALGAGAALVRHELSGSLPDRRAPEASEGAPTANKKNG
;
A
#
# COMPACT_ATOMS: atom_id res chain seq x y z
N MET A 1 -0.86 5.26 20.28
CA MET A 1 -1.87 5.95 19.45
C MET A 1 -1.21 6.50 18.20
N LEU A 2 -1.92 6.59 17.10
CA LEU A 2 -1.46 7.14 15.81
C LEU A 2 -0.20 6.48 15.25
N ALA A 3 -0.07 5.14 15.30
CA ALA A 3 1.04 4.45 14.67
C ALA A 3 1.01 4.70 13.15
N THR A 4 2.15 5.13 12.59
CA THR A 4 2.26 5.47 11.17
C THR A 4 2.60 4.25 10.32
N THR A 5 2.10 4.22 9.08
CA THR A 5 2.45 3.23 8.06
C THR A 5 2.38 3.85 6.66
N ILE A 6 2.68 3.08 5.63
CA ILE A 6 2.47 3.45 4.22
C ILE A 6 1.57 2.43 3.53
N ALA A 7 0.95 2.75 2.41
CA ALA A 7 0.10 1.79 1.68
C ALA A 7 0.86 0.52 1.28
N GLY A 8 2.12 0.65 0.84
CA GLY A 8 2.95 -0.53 0.55
C GLY A 8 4.23 -0.18 -0.20
N SER A 9 4.10 0.21 -1.46
CA SER A 9 5.24 0.35 -2.35
C SER A 9 6.03 1.64 -2.16
N LEU A 10 7.34 1.55 -2.40
CA LEU A 10 8.28 2.66 -2.51
C LEU A 10 8.97 2.64 -3.88
N PRO A 11 9.45 3.79 -4.38
CA PRO A 11 10.23 3.84 -5.61
C PRO A 11 11.49 2.97 -5.49
N LYS A 12 11.69 2.13 -6.50
CA LYS A 12 12.91 1.30 -6.57
C LYS A 12 14.14 2.15 -6.82
N PRO A 13 15.33 1.77 -6.29
CA PRO A 13 16.58 2.39 -6.67
C PRO A 13 16.79 2.32 -8.19
N SER A 14 17.33 3.38 -8.80
CA SER A 14 17.53 3.48 -10.26
C SER A 14 18.50 2.44 -10.82
N TRP A 15 19.38 1.91 -9.98
CA TRP A 15 20.25 0.79 -10.35
C TRP A 15 19.52 -0.55 -10.39
N LEU A 16 18.43 -0.73 -9.61
CA LEU A 16 17.65 -1.97 -9.57
C LEU A 16 16.62 -2.04 -10.71
N ALA A 17 15.88 -0.96 -10.93
CA ALA A 17 14.80 -0.92 -11.90
C ALA A 17 14.61 0.46 -12.51
N GLU A 18 13.85 0.55 -13.61
CA GLU A 18 13.55 1.82 -14.25
C GLU A 18 12.69 2.71 -13.33
N PRO A 19 13.14 3.98 -13.07
CA PRO A 19 12.42 4.86 -12.15
C PRO A 19 11.04 5.28 -12.64
N GLU A 20 10.16 5.66 -11.71
CA GLU A 20 8.86 6.30 -11.97
C GLU A 20 7.91 5.47 -12.85
N LYS A 21 8.12 4.17 -12.91
CA LYS A 21 7.26 3.24 -13.63
C LYS A 21 6.53 2.31 -12.67
N LEU A 22 5.22 2.19 -12.87
CA LEU A 22 4.38 1.28 -12.08
C LEU A 22 4.79 -0.18 -12.30
N TRP A 23 5.17 -0.53 -13.52
CA TRP A 23 5.78 -1.81 -13.90
C TRP A 23 7.20 -1.57 -14.38
N ALA A 24 8.14 -1.60 -13.46
CA ALA A 24 9.51 -1.22 -13.71
C ALA A 24 10.35 -2.39 -14.22
N PRO A 25 10.88 -2.36 -15.46
CA PRO A 25 11.83 -3.35 -15.94
C PRO A 25 13.09 -3.40 -15.06
N TRP A 26 13.56 -4.61 -14.74
CA TRP A 26 14.80 -4.79 -14.01
C TRP A 26 16.01 -4.34 -14.84
N ARG A 27 16.96 -3.67 -14.18
CA ARG A 27 18.22 -3.22 -14.76
C ARG A 27 19.41 -4.10 -14.35
N VAL A 28 19.16 -5.06 -13.48
CA VAL A 28 20.17 -5.98 -12.93
C VAL A 28 20.05 -7.32 -13.66
N ALA A 29 21.20 -7.94 -13.94
CA ALA A 29 21.25 -9.28 -14.55
C ALA A 29 20.57 -10.32 -13.64
N PRO A 30 19.90 -11.36 -14.18
CA PRO A 30 19.18 -12.36 -13.42
C PRO A 30 19.99 -13.00 -12.29
N ALA A 31 21.29 -13.25 -12.50
CA ALA A 31 22.16 -13.88 -11.51
C ALA A 31 22.41 -13.01 -10.26
N ALA A 32 22.33 -11.69 -10.37
CA ALA A 32 22.51 -10.75 -9.25
C ALA A 32 21.17 -10.16 -8.75
N LEU A 33 20.06 -10.51 -9.38
CA LEU A 33 18.79 -9.84 -9.12
C LEU A 33 18.29 -10.03 -7.67
N THR A 34 18.38 -11.26 -7.13
CA THR A 34 17.92 -11.55 -5.76
C THR A 34 18.72 -10.78 -4.72
N GLU A 35 20.03 -10.66 -4.87
CA GLU A 35 20.90 -9.87 -3.99
C GLU A 35 20.52 -8.39 -4.06
N ALA A 36 20.41 -7.86 -5.26
CA ALA A 36 20.01 -6.46 -5.48
C ALA A 36 18.62 -6.14 -4.93
N GLN A 37 17.65 -7.04 -5.06
CA GLN A 37 16.32 -6.88 -4.45
C GLN A 37 16.40 -6.83 -2.92
N ARG A 38 17.20 -7.71 -2.30
CA ARG A 38 17.43 -7.73 -0.85
C ARG A 38 18.06 -6.44 -0.35
N ASP A 39 19.08 -5.93 -1.04
CA ASP A 39 19.70 -4.63 -0.72
C ASP A 39 18.68 -3.49 -0.82
N ALA A 40 17.85 -3.51 -1.85
CA ALA A 40 16.79 -2.51 -2.01
C ALA A 40 15.75 -2.56 -0.89
N VAL A 41 15.40 -3.77 -0.39
CA VAL A 41 14.53 -3.93 0.79
C VAL A 41 15.18 -3.31 2.04
N LEU A 42 16.48 -3.52 2.28
CA LEU A 42 17.20 -2.91 3.41
C LEU A 42 17.12 -1.38 3.34
N ILE A 43 17.31 -0.83 2.16
CA ILE A 43 17.21 0.63 1.95
C ILE A 43 15.77 1.11 2.19
N ALA A 44 14.77 0.39 1.72
CA ALA A 44 13.37 0.74 1.92
C ALA A 44 12.97 0.69 3.42
N LEU A 45 13.43 -0.29 4.16
CA LEU A 45 13.24 -0.38 5.62
C LEU A 45 13.93 0.82 6.31
N LYS A 46 15.19 1.11 5.96
CA LYS A 46 15.96 2.20 6.55
C LYS A 46 15.36 3.58 6.27
N ASP A 47 14.87 3.81 5.06
CA ASP A 47 14.20 5.06 4.69
C ASP A 47 12.94 5.28 5.55
N GLN A 48 12.14 4.24 5.79
CA GLN A 48 10.95 4.28 6.64
C GLN A 48 11.29 4.47 8.13
N GLU A 49 12.22 3.67 8.66
CA GLU A 49 12.66 3.76 10.06
C GLU A 49 13.24 5.14 10.39
N SER A 50 14.07 5.68 9.49
CA SER A 50 14.69 7.01 9.66
C SER A 50 13.66 8.15 9.60
N ALA A 51 12.55 7.93 8.90
CA ALA A 51 11.42 8.85 8.86
C ALA A 51 10.47 8.72 10.07
N GLY A 52 10.70 7.78 10.98
CA GLY A 52 9.87 7.56 12.15
C GLY A 52 8.58 6.78 11.87
N ILE A 53 8.55 5.98 10.81
CA ILE A 53 7.40 5.10 10.50
C ILE A 53 7.38 3.91 11.48
N ASP A 54 6.22 3.63 12.05
CA ASP A 54 6.06 2.62 13.12
C ASP A 54 5.81 1.21 12.59
N VAL A 55 5.05 1.09 11.49
CA VAL A 55 4.74 -0.17 10.81
C VAL A 55 5.33 -0.08 9.40
N VAL A 56 6.47 -0.73 9.19
CA VAL A 56 7.25 -0.66 7.95
C VAL A 56 6.84 -1.75 6.97
N THR A 57 7.19 -1.56 5.69
CA THR A 57 6.99 -2.55 4.62
C THR A 57 8.30 -2.85 3.91
N ASP A 58 8.35 -3.94 3.13
CA ASP A 58 9.45 -4.24 2.21
C ASP A 58 9.57 -3.23 1.05
N GLY A 59 8.62 -2.29 0.94
CA GLY A 59 8.53 -1.32 -0.13
C GLY A 59 8.26 -1.94 -1.50
N GLU A 60 7.87 -3.21 -1.55
CA GLU A 60 7.66 -3.99 -2.80
C GLU A 60 8.89 -4.04 -3.71
N GLN A 61 10.09 -4.03 -3.10
CA GLN A 61 11.33 -3.94 -3.85
C GLN A 61 11.65 -5.23 -4.62
N SER A 62 11.11 -6.38 -4.22
CA SER A 62 11.30 -7.68 -4.88
C SER A 62 10.32 -7.95 -6.03
N ARG A 63 9.35 -7.06 -6.28
CA ARG A 63 8.27 -7.24 -7.26
C ARG A 63 8.28 -6.13 -8.30
N GLN A 64 8.13 -6.47 -9.60
CA GLN A 64 7.98 -5.47 -10.65
C GLN A 64 6.62 -4.77 -10.58
N HIS A 65 5.58 -5.54 -10.29
CA HIS A 65 4.20 -5.05 -10.18
C HIS A 65 3.47 -5.83 -9.09
N PHE A 66 2.61 -5.17 -8.31
CA PHE A 66 1.96 -5.78 -7.14
C PHE A 66 1.06 -6.99 -7.48
N VAL A 67 0.33 -6.99 -8.62
CA VAL A 67 -0.48 -8.14 -9.06
C VAL A 67 0.38 -9.18 -9.77
N HIS A 68 1.14 -8.76 -10.81
CA HIS A 68 1.88 -9.72 -11.65
C HIS A 68 2.97 -10.44 -10.87
N GLY A 69 3.66 -9.77 -9.96
CA GLY A 69 4.66 -10.41 -9.08
C GLY A 69 4.09 -11.55 -8.21
N PHE A 70 2.76 -11.57 -8.03
CA PHE A 70 2.04 -12.64 -7.35
C PHE A 70 1.58 -13.72 -8.34
N VAL A 71 0.83 -13.35 -9.39
CA VAL A 71 0.18 -14.32 -10.29
C VAL A 71 1.17 -15.07 -11.19
N GLU A 72 2.35 -14.52 -11.49
CA GLU A 72 3.40 -15.17 -12.27
C GLU A 72 3.92 -16.47 -11.62
N ARG A 73 3.70 -16.65 -10.33
CA ARG A 73 4.13 -17.83 -9.56
C ARG A 73 3.04 -18.88 -9.39
N LEU A 74 1.88 -18.69 -10.03
CA LEU A 74 0.73 -19.58 -9.94
C LEU A 74 0.62 -20.49 -11.17
N GLU A 75 0.02 -21.65 -10.98
CA GLU A 75 -0.45 -22.56 -12.04
C GLU A 75 -1.84 -22.14 -12.52
N GLY A 76 -2.22 -22.65 -13.70
CA GLY A 76 -3.53 -22.41 -14.29
C GLY A 76 -3.62 -21.14 -15.12
N ILE A 77 -2.53 -20.35 -15.22
CA ILE A 77 -2.46 -19.10 -15.99
C ILE A 77 -1.49 -19.26 -17.15
N ASP A 78 -1.97 -19.03 -18.37
CA ASP A 78 -1.15 -19.02 -19.59
C ASP A 78 -0.72 -17.57 -19.91
N PHE A 79 0.56 -17.26 -19.65
CA PHE A 79 1.15 -15.94 -19.88
C PHE A 79 1.47 -15.67 -21.35
N ALA A 80 1.53 -16.72 -22.19
CA ALA A 80 1.70 -16.59 -23.63
C ALA A 80 0.36 -16.28 -24.33
N LYS A 81 -0.75 -16.79 -23.78
CA LYS A 81 -2.10 -16.52 -24.27
C LYS A 81 -2.62 -15.20 -23.70
N ARG A 82 -2.41 -14.12 -24.46
CA ARG A 82 -2.83 -12.78 -24.06
C ARG A 82 -4.09 -12.33 -24.78
N VAL A 83 -4.97 -11.66 -24.05
CA VAL A 83 -6.22 -11.11 -24.59
C VAL A 83 -6.35 -9.66 -24.10
N THR A 84 -6.81 -8.78 -24.99
CA THR A 84 -7.12 -7.39 -24.61
C THR A 84 -8.48 -7.35 -23.93
N ILE A 85 -8.49 -6.95 -22.65
CA ILE A 85 -9.72 -6.74 -21.87
C ILE A 85 -9.80 -5.31 -21.33
N GLY A 86 -11.00 -4.89 -20.94
CA GLY A 86 -11.22 -3.67 -20.19
C GLY A 86 -10.90 -3.88 -18.71
N ILE A 87 -10.09 -3.01 -18.14
CA ILE A 87 -9.70 -3.01 -16.73
C ILE A 87 -10.49 -1.91 -15.99
N ARG A 88 -10.90 -2.20 -14.74
CA ARG A 88 -11.66 -1.26 -13.90
C ARG A 88 -12.91 -0.73 -14.60
N ALA A 89 -13.77 -1.65 -15.09
CA ALA A 89 -14.97 -1.32 -15.87
C ALA A 89 -14.65 -0.47 -17.12
N ASP A 90 -13.75 -0.96 -17.94
CA ASP A 90 -13.32 -0.31 -19.19
C ASP A 90 -12.68 1.09 -19.06
N ARG A 91 -12.17 1.45 -17.89
CA ARG A 91 -11.41 2.72 -17.75
C ARG A 91 -10.19 2.77 -18.66
N TYR A 92 -9.56 1.62 -18.88
CA TYR A 92 -8.50 1.44 -19.86
C TYR A 92 -8.47 -0.01 -20.35
N LYS A 93 -7.82 -0.25 -21.47
CA LYS A 93 -7.61 -1.59 -22.03
C LYS A 93 -6.19 -2.04 -21.76
N ALA A 94 -6.02 -3.33 -21.48
CA ALA A 94 -4.71 -3.95 -21.31
C ALA A 94 -4.71 -5.37 -21.89
N GLU A 95 -3.56 -5.79 -22.43
CA GLU A 95 -3.28 -7.17 -22.75
C GLU A 95 -2.95 -7.94 -21.47
N VAL A 96 -3.79 -8.91 -21.13
CA VAL A 96 -3.66 -9.69 -19.91
C VAL A 96 -3.51 -11.18 -20.21
N PRO A 97 -2.83 -11.96 -19.35
CA PRO A 97 -2.76 -13.41 -19.49
C PRO A 97 -4.13 -14.06 -19.23
N THR A 98 -4.27 -15.31 -19.66
CA THR A 98 -5.54 -16.04 -19.62
C THR A 98 -5.47 -17.21 -18.63
N VAL A 99 -6.48 -17.30 -17.76
CA VAL A 99 -6.71 -18.48 -16.91
C VAL A 99 -7.25 -19.60 -17.78
N THR A 100 -6.48 -20.68 -17.93
CA THR A 100 -6.79 -21.83 -18.78
C THR A 100 -6.93 -23.15 -18.02
N GLY A 101 -6.65 -23.13 -16.71
CA GLY A 101 -6.73 -24.29 -15.83
C GLY A 101 -7.02 -23.94 -14.38
N PRO A 102 -7.09 -24.93 -13.49
CA PRO A 102 -7.28 -24.70 -12.06
C PRO A 102 -6.15 -23.86 -11.49
N ILE A 103 -6.50 -22.83 -10.69
CA ILE A 103 -5.51 -22.02 -9.99
C ILE A 103 -4.94 -22.79 -8.81
N ALA A 104 -3.61 -22.92 -8.77
CA ALA A 104 -2.87 -23.52 -7.69
C ALA A 104 -1.50 -22.83 -7.49
N ARG A 105 -0.90 -22.98 -6.32
CA ARG A 105 0.50 -22.60 -6.09
C ARG A 105 1.37 -23.84 -5.87
N ARG A 106 2.61 -23.80 -6.36
CA ARG A 106 3.57 -24.92 -6.20
C ARG A 106 4.38 -24.80 -4.92
N ALA A 107 4.64 -23.59 -4.47
CA ALA A 107 5.51 -23.27 -3.34
C ALA A 107 5.17 -21.89 -2.75
N PRO A 108 5.65 -21.57 -1.56
CA PRO A 108 5.58 -20.25 -1.00
C PRO A 108 6.15 -19.20 -1.97
N MET A 109 5.43 -18.09 -2.14
CA MET A 109 5.81 -17.08 -3.14
C MET A 109 6.65 -15.95 -2.53
N HIS A 110 6.28 -15.48 -1.34
CA HIS A 110 6.91 -14.33 -0.68
C HIS A 110 7.47 -14.67 0.71
N LEU A 111 7.52 -15.94 1.07
CA LEU A 111 7.98 -16.37 2.39
C LEU A 111 9.41 -15.90 2.69
N ASP A 112 10.32 -16.02 1.72
CA ASP A 112 11.71 -15.59 1.87
C ASP A 112 11.84 -14.06 1.89
N ASP A 113 10.97 -13.33 1.17
CA ASP A 113 10.91 -11.87 1.22
C ASP A 113 10.52 -11.39 2.63
N VAL A 114 9.48 -12.01 3.23
CA VAL A 114 9.04 -11.69 4.60
C VAL A 114 10.09 -12.07 5.63
N ARG A 115 10.69 -13.24 5.54
CA ARG A 115 11.79 -13.68 6.44
C ARG A 115 12.97 -12.73 6.38
N TRP A 116 13.36 -12.31 5.16
CA TRP A 116 14.44 -11.36 4.97
C TRP A 116 14.10 -10.02 5.61
N ALA A 117 12.96 -9.43 5.29
CA ALA A 117 12.53 -8.16 5.87
C ALA A 117 12.42 -8.24 7.40
N ARG A 118 11.82 -9.33 7.95
CA ARG A 118 11.68 -9.52 9.40
C ARG A 118 13.02 -9.60 10.12
N ALA A 119 14.02 -10.22 9.52
CA ALA A 119 15.36 -10.32 10.11
C ALA A 119 16.10 -8.97 10.18
N HIS A 120 15.68 -7.95 9.43
CA HIS A 120 16.37 -6.68 9.29
C HIS A 120 15.63 -5.47 9.86
N THR A 121 14.51 -5.68 10.57
CA THR A 121 13.80 -4.60 11.29
C THR A 121 13.29 -5.08 12.63
N ALA A 122 13.36 -4.20 13.64
CA ALA A 122 12.70 -4.41 14.93
C ALA A 122 11.29 -3.75 14.95
N ARG A 123 10.92 -3.01 13.90
CA ARG A 123 9.59 -2.40 13.76
C ARG A 123 8.54 -3.48 13.45
N ARG A 124 7.28 -3.15 13.66
CA ARG A 124 6.19 -3.98 13.12
C ARG A 124 6.31 -4.05 11.60
N LEU A 125 6.16 -5.24 11.05
CA LEU A 125 6.30 -5.50 9.61
C LEU A 125 4.92 -5.73 8.98
N LYS A 126 4.61 -4.95 7.95
CA LYS A 126 3.47 -5.15 7.07
C LYS A 126 3.94 -5.65 5.71
N PHE A 127 3.20 -6.59 5.13
CA PHE A 127 3.42 -7.07 3.76
C PHE A 127 2.14 -6.99 2.95
N THR A 128 2.24 -6.57 1.70
CA THR A 128 1.10 -6.36 0.79
C THR A 128 1.08 -7.45 -0.28
N ILE A 129 -0.09 -7.99 -0.53
CA ILE A 129 -0.37 -8.89 -1.66
C ILE A 129 -1.67 -8.47 -2.34
N PRO A 130 -1.88 -8.77 -3.62
CA PRO A 130 -3.13 -8.41 -4.28
C PRO A 130 -4.30 -9.19 -3.70
N GLY A 131 -5.47 -8.53 -3.61
CA GLY A 131 -6.69 -9.19 -3.21
C GLY A 131 -7.36 -9.96 -4.36
N PRO A 132 -8.27 -10.92 -4.05
CA PRO A 132 -8.88 -11.80 -5.04
C PRO A 132 -9.62 -11.06 -6.15
N MET A 133 -10.42 -10.04 -5.82
CA MET A 133 -11.20 -9.27 -6.81
C MET A 133 -10.30 -8.48 -7.75
N THR A 134 -9.23 -7.89 -7.23
CA THR A 134 -8.26 -7.16 -8.03
C THR A 134 -7.52 -8.07 -9.00
N ILE A 135 -7.17 -9.29 -8.59
CA ILE A 135 -6.56 -10.28 -9.49
C ILE A 135 -7.54 -10.64 -10.61
N VAL A 136 -8.79 -10.96 -10.28
CA VAL A 136 -9.84 -11.31 -11.27
C VAL A 136 -10.03 -10.21 -12.31
N ASP A 137 -9.93 -8.94 -11.91
CA ASP A 137 -10.08 -7.80 -12.82
C ASP A 137 -8.90 -7.61 -13.79
N THR A 138 -7.78 -8.31 -13.57
CA THR A 138 -6.55 -8.17 -14.38
C THR A 138 -6.20 -9.41 -15.20
N LEU A 139 -7.11 -10.37 -15.31
CA LEU A 139 -6.92 -11.62 -16.06
C LEU A 139 -8.12 -11.92 -16.94
N ALA A 140 -7.88 -12.56 -18.10
CA ALA A 140 -8.95 -13.21 -18.85
C ALA A 140 -9.21 -14.60 -18.26
N ASP A 141 -10.45 -15.10 -18.36
CA ASP A 141 -10.84 -16.39 -17.79
C ASP A 141 -11.60 -17.25 -18.80
N GLU A 142 -10.98 -18.35 -19.20
CA GLU A 142 -11.60 -19.37 -20.05
C GLU A 142 -11.94 -20.66 -19.28
N HIS A 143 -11.43 -20.82 -18.07
CA HIS A 143 -11.60 -22.04 -17.28
C HIS A 143 -12.81 -21.98 -16.34
N TYR A 144 -12.86 -21.01 -15.45
CA TYR A 144 -13.95 -20.89 -14.47
C TYR A 144 -15.20 -20.26 -15.08
N ARG A 145 -15.05 -19.30 -15.97
CA ARG A 145 -16.12 -18.56 -16.67
C ARG A 145 -17.15 -17.94 -15.72
N ASP A 146 -16.69 -17.63 -14.52
CA ASP A 146 -17.46 -17.04 -13.43
C ASP A 146 -16.50 -16.28 -12.51
N ARG A 147 -16.70 -14.97 -12.38
CA ARG A 147 -15.82 -14.10 -11.60
C ARG A 147 -15.76 -14.48 -10.12
N GLY A 148 -16.88 -14.85 -9.51
CA GLY A 148 -16.95 -15.25 -8.11
C GLY A 148 -16.21 -16.58 -7.87
N ARG A 149 -16.41 -17.58 -8.74
CA ARG A 149 -15.68 -18.86 -8.65
C ARG A 149 -14.18 -18.67 -8.84
N LEU A 150 -13.77 -17.84 -9.80
CA LEU A 150 -12.36 -17.51 -10.00
C LEU A 150 -11.78 -16.77 -8.77
N ALA A 151 -12.52 -15.80 -8.21
CA ALA A 151 -12.11 -15.09 -6.99
C ALA A 151 -11.93 -16.04 -5.81
N MET A 152 -12.82 -17.02 -5.64
CA MET A 152 -12.71 -18.02 -4.58
C MET A 152 -11.52 -18.96 -4.78
N ALA A 153 -11.14 -19.28 -6.03
CA ALA A 153 -9.93 -20.03 -6.32
C ALA A 153 -8.66 -19.21 -5.95
N PHE A 154 -8.60 -17.93 -6.32
CA PHE A 154 -7.51 -17.05 -5.89
C PHE A 154 -7.48 -16.86 -4.37
N ALA A 155 -8.64 -16.71 -3.73
CA ALA A 155 -8.72 -16.58 -2.27
C ALA A 155 -8.14 -17.80 -1.54
N ALA A 156 -8.28 -19.01 -2.11
CA ALA A 156 -7.70 -20.22 -1.54
C ALA A 156 -6.16 -20.18 -1.55
N VAL A 157 -5.55 -19.86 -2.69
CA VAL A 157 -4.07 -19.79 -2.78
C VAL A 157 -3.50 -18.59 -2.02
N ILE A 158 -4.23 -17.47 -1.96
CA ILE A 158 -3.88 -16.34 -1.10
C ILE A 158 -3.89 -16.75 0.36
N ASN A 159 -4.88 -17.54 0.80
CA ASN A 159 -4.95 -18.01 2.17
C ASN A 159 -3.77 -18.90 2.57
N GLU A 160 -3.37 -19.82 1.69
CA GLU A 160 -2.18 -20.64 1.93
C GLU A 160 -0.93 -19.77 2.13
N GLU A 161 -0.71 -18.79 1.21
CA GLU A 161 0.39 -17.84 1.31
C GLU A 161 0.30 -17.00 2.59
N ALA A 162 -0.85 -16.41 2.86
CA ALA A 162 -1.11 -15.54 4.01
C ALA A 162 -0.79 -16.20 5.36
N ARG A 163 -1.18 -17.49 5.51
CA ARG A 163 -0.92 -18.24 6.74
C ARG A 163 0.58 -18.52 6.94
N GLU A 164 1.31 -18.78 5.87
CA GLU A 164 2.76 -18.99 5.92
C GLU A 164 3.51 -17.69 6.22
N LEU A 165 3.10 -16.56 5.60
CA LEU A 165 3.68 -15.24 5.89
C LEU A 165 3.44 -14.83 7.34
N ALA A 166 2.23 -15.04 7.87
CA ALA A 166 1.93 -14.79 9.27
C ALA A 166 2.80 -15.66 10.21
N ALA A 167 2.99 -16.94 9.88
CA ALA A 167 3.84 -17.85 10.64
C ALA A 167 5.34 -17.47 10.59
N ALA A 168 5.77 -16.73 9.56
CA ALA A 168 7.13 -16.21 9.42
C ALA A 168 7.40 -14.93 10.23
N GLY A 169 6.43 -14.48 11.05
CA GLY A 169 6.58 -13.30 11.92
C GLY A 169 6.11 -12.00 11.32
N LEU A 170 5.18 -12.07 10.35
CA LEU A 170 4.49 -10.89 9.83
C LEU A 170 3.50 -10.35 10.86
N ASP A 171 3.51 -9.03 11.10
CA ASP A 171 2.60 -8.37 12.04
C ASP A 171 1.29 -7.95 11.38
N VAL A 172 1.34 -7.54 10.10
CA VAL A 172 0.16 -7.07 9.34
C VAL A 172 0.21 -7.61 7.92
N LEU A 173 -0.80 -8.36 7.53
CA LEU A 173 -1.05 -8.76 6.14
C LEU A 173 -2.05 -7.81 5.51
N GLN A 174 -1.69 -7.14 4.42
CA GLN A 174 -2.59 -6.27 3.67
C GLN A 174 -2.96 -6.88 2.31
N LEU A 175 -4.26 -6.96 2.04
CA LEU A 175 -4.80 -7.31 0.72
C LEU A 175 -5.14 -6.02 -0.04
N ASP A 176 -4.59 -5.86 -1.25
CA ASP A 176 -4.83 -4.67 -2.07
C ASP A 176 -6.02 -4.91 -2.99
N GLU A 177 -7.12 -4.18 -2.73
CA GLU A 177 -8.40 -4.31 -3.43
C GLU A 177 -8.90 -2.99 -4.06
N PRO A 178 -8.13 -2.33 -4.93
CA PRO A 178 -8.63 -1.15 -5.63
C PRO A 178 -9.83 -1.44 -6.54
N ALA A 179 -10.16 -2.70 -6.84
CA ALA A 179 -11.37 -3.08 -7.56
C ALA A 179 -12.66 -2.84 -6.76
N PHE A 180 -12.59 -2.74 -5.43
CA PHE A 180 -13.75 -2.61 -4.55
C PHE A 180 -14.57 -1.33 -4.76
N ASN A 181 -13.96 -0.25 -5.18
CA ASN A 181 -14.68 0.98 -5.48
C ASN A 181 -15.14 1.09 -6.95
N VAL A 182 -14.97 0.01 -7.72
CA VAL A 182 -15.42 -0.10 -9.12
C VAL A 182 -16.62 -1.02 -9.23
N TYR A 183 -16.52 -2.21 -8.65
CA TYR A 183 -17.50 -3.30 -8.78
C TYR A 183 -18.25 -3.51 -7.47
N MET A 184 -18.94 -2.49 -7.01
CA MET A 184 -19.59 -2.49 -5.67
C MET A 184 -20.68 -3.55 -5.51
N ASP A 185 -21.34 -3.97 -6.60
CA ASP A 185 -22.31 -5.07 -6.59
C ASP A 185 -21.60 -6.42 -6.40
N ASP A 186 -20.46 -6.62 -7.07
CA ASP A 186 -19.63 -7.81 -6.91
C ASP A 186 -19.02 -7.89 -5.51
N VAL A 187 -18.68 -6.74 -4.89
CA VAL A 187 -18.21 -6.71 -3.48
C VAL A 187 -19.26 -7.31 -2.57
N ALA A 188 -20.53 -6.95 -2.76
CA ALA A 188 -21.63 -7.46 -1.95
C ALA A 188 -21.94 -8.95 -2.27
N ALA A 189 -21.86 -9.33 -3.55
CA ALA A 189 -22.23 -10.66 -4.02
C ALA A 189 -21.22 -11.75 -3.62
N TRP A 190 -19.90 -11.46 -3.74
CA TRP A 190 -18.84 -12.45 -3.50
C TRP A 190 -17.50 -11.85 -2.99
N GLY A 191 -17.26 -10.53 -3.15
CA GLY A 191 -15.98 -9.92 -2.80
C GLY A 191 -15.63 -10.04 -1.32
N ILE A 192 -16.60 -9.82 -0.43
CA ILE A 192 -16.42 -9.97 1.03
C ILE A 192 -16.17 -11.44 1.40
N GLU A 193 -16.87 -12.38 0.77
CA GLU A 193 -16.66 -13.81 1.01
C GLU A 193 -15.25 -14.24 0.56
N ALA A 194 -14.79 -13.76 -0.60
CA ALA A 194 -13.45 -14.02 -1.09
C ALA A 194 -12.37 -13.44 -0.13
N LEU A 195 -12.57 -12.22 0.42
CA LEU A 195 -11.69 -11.70 1.47
C LEU A 195 -11.69 -12.58 2.71
N HIS A 196 -12.87 -13.02 3.18
CA HIS A 196 -12.97 -13.90 4.35
C HIS A 196 -12.22 -15.21 4.15
N ARG A 197 -12.32 -15.80 2.95
CA ARG A 197 -11.59 -17.01 2.62
C ARG A 197 -10.07 -16.74 2.55
N ALA A 198 -9.65 -15.62 1.98
CA ALA A 198 -8.23 -15.26 1.87
C ALA A 198 -7.54 -15.09 3.23
N VAL A 199 -8.28 -14.66 4.27
CA VAL A 199 -7.73 -14.43 5.60
C VAL A 199 -8.12 -15.50 6.64
N ASP A 200 -8.78 -16.58 6.22
CA ASP A 200 -9.24 -17.62 7.14
C ASP A 200 -8.07 -18.29 7.87
N GLY A 201 -8.11 -18.29 9.22
CA GLY A 201 -7.05 -18.86 10.07
C GLY A 201 -5.71 -18.12 10.02
N VAL A 202 -5.62 -16.94 9.41
CA VAL A 202 -4.42 -16.08 9.46
C VAL A 202 -4.24 -15.52 10.88
N ARG A 203 -3.03 -15.64 11.44
CA ARG A 203 -2.72 -15.29 12.83
C ARG A 203 -1.89 -14.02 12.96
N CYS A 204 -2.19 -13.01 12.17
CA CYS A 204 -1.66 -11.65 12.32
C CYS A 204 -2.78 -10.65 12.03
N THR A 205 -2.54 -9.37 12.25
CA THR A 205 -3.51 -8.32 11.88
C THR A 205 -3.74 -8.36 10.37
N THR A 206 -5.00 -8.33 9.96
CA THR A 206 -5.40 -8.31 8.55
C THR A 206 -5.86 -6.93 8.12
N ALA A 207 -5.46 -6.49 6.94
CA ALA A 207 -5.82 -5.20 6.39
C ALA A 207 -6.33 -5.33 4.95
N VAL A 208 -7.20 -4.43 4.53
CA VAL A 208 -7.55 -4.24 3.13
C VAL A 208 -7.24 -2.81 2.72
N HIS A 209 -6.55 -2.64 1.58
CA HIS A 209 -6.33 -1.33 0.98
C HIS A 209 -7.27 -1.13 -0.20
N ILE A 210 -8.02 -0.04 -0.16
CA ILE A 210 -8.91 0.39 -1.24
C ILE A 210 -8.58 1.84 -1.60
N CYS A 211 -8.36 2.09 -2.89
CA CYS A 211 -8.08 3.42 -3.39
C CYS A 211 -8.71 3.62 -4.77
N TYR A 212 -8.76 4.86 -5.22
CA TYR A 212 -9.27 5.20 -6.56
C TYR A 212 -8.22 5.02 -7.66
N GLY A 213 -7.01 4.56 -7.31
CA GLY A 213 -5.90 4.31 -8.22
C GLY A 213 -5.05 5.54 -8.52
N TYR A 214 -3.73 5.33 -8.58
CA TYR A 214 -2.72 6.34 -8.87
C TYR A 214 -1.73 5.80 -9.91
N GLY A 215 -0.92 6.68 -10.51
CA GLY A 215 0.12 6.28 -11.45
C GLY A 215 -0.34 5.88 -12.86
N ILE A 216 -1.65 5.95 -13.16
CA ILE A 216 -2.22 5.67 -14.48
C ILE A 216 -3.10 6.86 -14.89
N GLN A 217 -2.83 7.46 -16.05
CA GLN A 217 -3.56 8.65 -16.54
C GLN A 217 -5.08 8.40 -16.63
N ALA A 218 -5.51 7.23 -17.08
CA ALA A 218 -6.92 6.87 -17.17
C ALA A 218 -7.65 6.92 -15.81
N ASN A 219 -6.96 6.59 -14.69
CA ASN A 219 -7.54 6.74 -13.36
C ASN A 219 -7.66 8.22 -12.96
N VAL A 220 -6.68 9.04 -13.32
CA VAL A 220 -6.73 10.50 -13.08
C VAL A 220 -7.89 11.12 -13.84
N ASP A 221 -8.09 10.76 -15.10
CA ASP A 221 -9.16 11.29 -15.94
C ASP A 221 -10.54 10.82 -15.47
N TRP A 222 -10.65 9.55 -15.10
CA TRP A 222 -11.87 9.03 -14.50
C TRP A 222 -12.25 9.76 -13.19
N LYS A 223 -11.30 10.06 -12.32
CA LYS A 223 -11.55 10.80 -11.07
C LYS A 223 -12.20 12.17 -11.33
N LYS A 224 -11.88 12.82 -12.45
CA LYS A 224 -12.49 14.10 -12.86
C LYS A 224 -13.98 13.96 -13.16
N THR A 225 -14.45 12.76 -13.51
CA THR A 225 -15.87 12.47 -13.82
C THR A 225 -16.73 12.18 -12.59
N LEU A 226 -16.13 11.97 -11.41
CA LEU A 226 -16.83 11.57 -10.19
C LEU A 226 -17.59 12.70 -9.48
N GLY A 227 -17.56 13.92 -10.02
CA GLY A 227 -18.26 15.05 -9.44
C GLY A 227 -17.54 15.71 -8.26
N ALA A 228 -18.31 16.44 -7.43
CA ALA A 228 -17.77 17.21 -6.32
C ALA A 228 -17.34 16.33 -5.14
N GLU A 229 -18.02 15.22 -4.90
CA GLU A 229 -17.74 14.25 -3.85
C GLU A 229 -17.64 12.85 -4.42
N TRP A 230 -16.70 12.06 -3.89
CA TRP A 230 -16.49 10.66 -4.26
C TRP A 230 -17.10 9.76 -3.18
N ARG A 231 -18.33 9.30 -3.43
CA ARG A 231 -19.14 8.58 -2.42
C ARG A 231 -19.24 7.06 -2.65
N GLN A 232 -18.42 6.46 -3.52
CA GLN A 232 -18.43 5.02 -3.81
C GLN A 232 -18.27 4.17 -2.54
N TYR A 233 -17.53 4.67 -1.56
CA TYR A 233 -17.30 4.01 -0.28
C TYR A 233 -18.58 3.84 0.57
N GLU A 234 -19.62 4.63 0.36
CA GLU A 234 -20.91 4.44 1.05
C GLU A 234 -21.49 3.05 0.85
N ARG A 235 -21.22 2.41 -0.29
CA ARG A 235 -21.71 1.08 -0.62
C ARG A 235 -20.83 -0.03 -0.06
N THR A 236 -19.52 0.18 0.06
CA THR A 236 -18.54 -0.84 0.44
C THR A 236 -18.20 -0.80 1.92
N PHE A 237 -18.13 0.37 2.55
CA PHE A 237 -17.75 0.50 3.96
C PHE A 237 -18.64 -0.25 4.93
N PRO A 238 -19.99 -0.25 4.82
CA PRO A 238 -20.86 -1.04 5.71
C PRO A 238 -20.61 -2.55 5.62
N LEU A 239 -20.17 -3.04 4.43
CA LEU A 239 -19.81 -4.44 4.22
C LEU A 239 -18.47 -4.75 4.89
N LEU A 240 -17.47 -3.88 4.69
CA LEU A 240 -16.16 -4.00 5.33
C LEU A 240 -16.24 -3.87 6.85
N ALA A 241 -17.10 -2.99 7.38
CA ALA A 241 -17.32 -2.86 8.82
C ALA A 241 -17.77 -4.18 9.47
N LYS A 242 -18.57 -4.97 8.76
CA LYS A 242 -19.08 -6.29 9.20
C LYS A 242 -18.11 -7.43 8.86
N SER A 243 -17.07 -7.18 8.08
CA SER A 243 -16.11 -8.21 7.65
C SER A 243 -15.19 -8.65 8.79
N ARG A 244 -14.44 -9.74 8.55
CA ARG A 244 -13.40 -10.23 9.48
C ARG A 244 -12.07 -9.47 9.35
N ILE A 245 -11.94 -8.55 8.41
CA ILE A 245 -10.74 -7.71 8.24
C ILE A 245 -10.62 -6.75 9.42
N ASP A 246 -9.41 -6.60 9.98
CA ASP A 246 -9.18 -5.78 11.16
C ASP A 246 -9.00 -4.29 10.81
N GLN A 247 -8.31 -3.98 9.70
CA GLN A 247 -7.91 -2.63 9.32
C GLN A 247 -8.35 -2.29 7.89
N VAL A 248 -8.76 -1.05 7.65
CA VAL A 248 -9.06 -0.55 6.30
C VAL A 248 -8.17 0.63 5.97
N SER A 249 -7.45 0.53 4.84
CA SER A 249 -6.59 1.58 4.28
C SER A 249 -7.27 2.26 3.12
N LEU A 250 -7.31 3.60 3.15
CA LEU A 250 -8.00 4.41 2.13
C LEU A 250 -7.37 5.80 1.98
N GLU A 251 -7.69 6.46 0.86
CA GLU A 251 -7.22 7.81 0.57
C GLU A 251 -8.11 8.89 1.21
N CYS A 252 -7.47 9.88 1.86
CA CYS A 252 -8.16 11.04 2.41
C CYS A 252 -7.50 12.37 1.99
N ALA A 253 -6.19 12.38 1.71
CA ALA A 253 -5.45 13.59 1.34
C ALA A 253 -5.78 13.99 -0.10
N ASN A 254 -6.24 15.26 -0.28
CA ASN A 254 -6.56 15.83 -1.59
C ASN A 254 -7.51 14.96 -2.44
N SER A 255 -8.23 14.05 -1.81
CA SER A 255 -9.33 13.31 -2.40
C SER A 255 -10.65 14.06 -2.14
N ARG A 256 -11.66 13.77 -2.94
CA ARG A 256 -13.00 14.29 -2.73
C ARG A 256 -13.87 13.32 -1.94
N VAL A 257 -13.24 12.43 -1.18
CA VAL A 257 -13.93 11.49 -0.28
C VAL A 257 -14.37 12.26 0.96
N PRO A 258 -15.65 12.35 1.26
CA PRO A 258 -16.13 12.96 2.48
C PRO A 258 -15.64 12.20 3.72
N LEU A 259 -15.01 12.90 4.67
CA LEU A 259 -14.41 12.24 5.85
C LEU A 259 -15.44 11.60 6.78
N GLU A 260 -16.68 12.08 6.79
CA GLU A 260 -17.78 11.46 7.54
C GLU A 260 -18.06 10.01 7.12
N LEU A 261 -17.68 9.60 5.91
CA LEU A 261 -17.82 8.21 5.46
C LEU A 261 -16.98 7.24 6.31
N LEU A 262 -15.91 7.72 6.96
CA LEU A 262 -15.11 6.92 7.89
C LEU A 262 -15.93 6.38 9.07
N GLU A 263 -17.00 7.07 9.45
CA GLU A 263 -17.91 6.61 10.51
C GLU A 263 -18.66 5.33 10.16
N LEU A 264 -18.77 5.00 8.86
CA LEU A 264 -19.35 3.75 8.39
C LEU A 264 -18.46 2.52 8.67
N LEU A 265 -17.17 2.74 9.00
CA LEU A 265 -16.19 1.71 9.34
C LEU A 265 -16.04 1.50 10.86
N ARG A 266 -17.12 1.70 11.62
CA ARG A 266 -17.10 1.49 13.07
C ARG A 266 -16.58 0.10 13.43
N GLY A 267 -15.70 0.03 14.43
CA GLY A 267 -15.08 -1.23 14.87
C GLY A 267 -13.80 -1.62 14.12
N LYS A 268 -13.42 -0.90 13.04
CA LYS A 268 -12.18 -1.13 12.31
C LYS A 268 -11.10 -0.12 12.68
N ASP A 269 -9.84 -0.53 12.62
CA ASP A 269 -8.74 0.42 12.58
C ASP A 269 -8.64 1.04 11.19
N ILE A 270 -8.33 2.33 11.13
CA ILE A 270 -8.33 3.11 9.89
C ILE A 270 -6.92 3.56 9.56
N MET A 271 -6.36 3.04 8.49
CA MET A 271 -5.15 3.56 7.87
C MET A 271 -5.53 4.70 6.93
N ALA A 272 -5.63 5.92 7.48
CA ALA A 272 -6.06 7.09 6.73
C ALA A 272 -4.91 7.70 5.93
N GLY A 273 -5.07 7.78 4.62
CA GLY A 273 -4.12 8.41 3.72
C GLY A 273 -4.08 9.93 3.93
N VAL A 274 -3.06 10.43 4.62
CA VAL A 274 -2.83 11.86 4.88
C VAL A 274 -1.71 12.45 4.04
N ILE A 275 -1.06 11.62 3.24
CA ILE A 275 -0.04 11.97 2.25
C ILE A 275 -0.63 11.77 0.85
N ASP A 276 -0.59 12.81 0.03
CA ASP A 276 -0.99 12.75 -1.37
C ASP A 276 0.13 12.17 -2.24
N VAL A 277 -0.17 11.11 -2.98
CA VAL A 277 0.79 10.46 -3.88
C VAL A 277 0.56 10.82 -5.35
N ALA A 278 -0.37 11.71 -5.64
CA ALA A 278 -0.64 12.21 -7.00
C ALA A 278 0.25 13.39 -7.39
N THR A 279 1.01 13.95 -6.47
CA THR A 279 1.85 15.14 -6.68
C THR A 279 3.28 14.91 -6.20
N HIS A 280 4.24 15.63 -6.80
CA HIS A 280 5.63 15.69 -6.37
C HIS A 280 5.87 16.68 -5.21
N GLU A 281 4.87 17.46 -4.82
CA GLU A 281 4.96 18.34 -3.66
C GLU A 281 5.13 17.52 -2.38
N ILE A 282 6.09 17.93 -1.56
CA ILE A 282 6.33 17.30 -0.25
C ILE A 282 5.58 18.12 0.78
N GLU A 283 4.67 17.47 1.48
CA GLU A 283 3.90 18.10 2.56
C GLU A 283 4.80 18.56 3.70
N THR A 284 4.42 19.66 4.37
CA THR A 284 5.01 20.02 5.66
C THR A 284 4.42 19.15 6.79
N ALA A 285 5.15 19.03 7.89
CA ALA A 285 4.65 18.34 9.08
C ALA A 285 3.31 18.90 9.57
N GLU A 286 3.12 20.23 9.50
CA GLU A 286 1.88 20.87 9.93
C GLU A 286 0.70 20.60 8.98
N GLN A 287 0.94 20.52 7.68
CA GLN A 287 -0.10 20.10 6.72
C GLN A 287 -0.57 18.68 7.01
N VAL A 288 0.36 17.76 7.29
CA VAL A 288 0.03 16.38 7.67
C VAL A 288 -0.71 16.35 8.99
N ALA A 289 -0.24 17.07 10.02
CA ALA A 289 -0.90 17.17 11.32
C ALA A 289 -2.33 17.71 11.19
N THR A 290 -2.54 18.73 10.36
CA THR A 290 -3.87 19.29 10.10
C THR A 290 -4.81 18.26 9.49
N ARG A 291 -4.33 17.43 8.54
CA ARG A 291 -5.13 16.33 7.95
C ARG A 291 -5.43 15.25 8.99
N ILE A 292 -4.47 14.89 9.84
CA ILE A 292 -4.69 13.92 10.95
C ILE A 292 -5.77 14.45 11.89
N ARG A 293 -5.70 15.71 12.33
CA ARG A 293 -6.73 16.33 13.20
C ARG A 293 -8.12 16.33 12.53
N ALA A 294 -8.17 16.55 11.20
CA ALA A 294 -9.44 16.48 10.47
C ALA A 294 -10.03 15.08 10.49
N VAL A 295 -9.23 14.02 10.25
CA VAL A 295 -9.67 12.63 10.33
C VAL A 295 -10.08 12.25 11.75
N MET A 296 -9.39 12.74 12.78
CA MET A 296 -9.72 12.48 14.19
C MET A 296 -11.09 13.01 14.64
N ARG A 297 -11.75 13.85 13.85
CA ARG A 297 -13.15 14.25 14.11
C ARG A 297 -14.14 13.11 13.83
N HIS A 298 -13.73 12.09 13.06
CA HIS A 298 -14.56 10.96 12.62
C HIS A 298 -14.03 9.61 13.11
N VAL A 299 -12.76 9.53 13.50
CA VAL A 299 -12.08 8.31 13.93
C VAL A 299 -11.34 8.56 15.23
N GLU A 300 -11.56 7.70 16.23
CA GLU A 300 -10.86 7.78 17.50
C GLU A 300 -9.34 7.63 17.32
N PRO A 301 -8.52 8.43 18.02
CA PRO A 301 -7.05 8.37 17.88
C PRO A 301 -6.43 6.99 18.12
N ALA A 302 -7.06 6.17 18.94
CA ALA A 302 -6.61 4.81 19.25
C ALA A 302 -6.74 3.85 18.06
N ARG A 303 -7.66 4.14 17.14
CA ARG A 303 -7.97 3.35 15.95
C ARG A 303 -7.44 3.98 14.65
N LEU A 304 -6.78 5.11 14.73
CA LEU A 304 -6.27 5.84 13.58
C LEU A 304 -4.78 5.54 13.37
N LEU A 305 -4.44 5.14 12.15
CA LEU A 305 -3.07 4.98 11.65
C LEU A 305 -2.87 5.96 10.49
N PRO A 306 -2.14 7.08 10.67
CA PRO A 306 -1.76 7.94 9.56
C PRO A 306 -0.95 7.17 8.51
N CYS A 307 -1.36 7.29 7.24
CA CYS A 307 -0.85 6.50 6.12
C CYS A 307 -0.66 7.35 4.86
N THR A 308 -0.12 6.77 3.80
CA THR A 308 -0.14 7.34 2.45
C THR A 308 -1.45 6.96 1.74
N ASN A 309 -1.93 7.83 0.82
CA ASN A 309 -3.16 7.54 0.04
C ASN A 309 -3.07 6.24 -0.76
N CYS A 310 -1.89 5.92 -1.27
CA CYS A 310 -1.60 4.73 -2.06
C CYS A 310 -0.10 4.46 -2.04
N GLY A 311 0.37 3.46 -2.79
CA GLY A 311 1.78 3.20 -3.01
C GLY A 311 2.50 4.37 -3.68
N MET A 312 3.77 4.55 -3.37
CA MET A 312 4.60 5.66 -3.86
C MET A 312 5.52 5.27 -5.03
N VAL A 313 5.42 4.05 -5.56
CA VAL A 313 6.30 3.57 -6.63
C VAL A 313 6.42 4.51 -7.84
N PRO A 314 5.37 5.27 -8.26
CA PRO A 314 5.49 6.16 -9.41
C PRO A 314 6.19 7.49 -9.12
N LEU A 315 6.54 7.78 -7.86
CA LEU A 315 7.18 9.04 -7.48
C LEU A 315 8.70 8.97 -7.63
N PRO A 316 9.37 10.12 -7.86
CA PRO A 316 10.80 10.22 -7.67
C PRO A 316 11.20 9.83 -6.23
N ARG A 317 12.30 9.12 -6.09
CA ARG A 317 12.72 8.55 -4.80
C ARG A 317 12.91 9.61 -3.70
N GLU A 318 13.49 10.75 -4.03
CA GLU A 318 13.70 11.84 -3.05
C GLU A 318 12.37 12.47 -2.62
N VAL A 319 11.38 12.54 -3.51
CA VAL A 319 10.03 12.98 -3.17
C VAL A 319 9.39 11.99 -2.20
N ALA A 320 9.45 10.69 -2.48
CA ALA A 320 8.92 9.66 -1.59
C ALA A 320 9.57 9.71 -0.19
N ARG A 321 10.91 9.88 -0.11
CA ARG A 321 11.64 10.07 1.16
C ARG A 321 11.19 11.33 1.91
N GLY A 322 10.96 12.43 1.18
CA GLY A 322 10.44 13.66 1.76
C GLY A 322 9.05 13.45 2.37
N LYS A 323 8.17 12.75 1.64
CA LYS A 323 6.82 12.42 2.09
C LYS A 323 6.81 11.48 3.31
N LEU A 324 7.71 10.49 3.38
CA LEU A 324 7.90 9.66 4.58
C LEU A 324 8.26 10.52 5.80
N ARG A 325 9.23 11.44 5.66
CA ARG A 325 9.62 12.35 6.75
C ARG A 325 8.46 13.25 7.18
N ALA A 326 7.70 13.78 6.23
CA ALA A 326 6.52 14.60 6.51
C ALA A 326 5.46 13.80 7.28
N LEU A 327 5.20 12.54 6.90
CA LEU A 327 4.27 11.65 7.59
C LEU A 327 4.68 11.40 9.04
N GLY A 328 5.93 11.00 9.27
CA GLY A 328 6.44 10.74 10.61
C GLY A 328 6.44 11.99 11.50
N ALA A 329 6.91 13.13 10.97
CA ALA A 329 6.94 14.39 11.70
C ALA A 329 5.53 14.92 12.02
N GLY A 330 4.60 14.88 11.06
CA GLY A 330 3.22 15.32 11.28
C GLY A 330 2.48 14.47 12.30
N ALA A 331 2.67 13.15 12.27
CA ALA A 331 2.11 12.27 13.29
C ALA A 331 2.73 12.52 14.68
N ALA A 332 4.03 12.81 14.74
CA ALA A 332 4.70 13.16 16.01
C ALA A 332 4.13 14.44 16.63
N LEU A 333 3.82 15.47 15.83
CA LEU A 333 3.16 16.69 16.33
C LEU A 333 1.83 16.36 17.02
N VAL A 334 0.96 15.59 16.36
CA VAL A 334 -0.36 15.27 16.92
C VAL A 334 -0.24 14.33 18.14
N ARG A 335 0.67 13.36 18.12
CA ARG A 335 0.94 12.51 19.31
C ARG A 335 1.34 13.34 20.53
N HIS A 336 2.19 14.34 20.31
CA HIS A 336 2.64 15.24 21.34
C HIS A 336 1.47 16.05 21.95
N GLU A 337 0.59 16.59 21.11
CA GLU A 337 -0.61 17.28 21.54
C GLU A 337 -1.52 16.37 22.40
N LEU A 338 -1.73 15.12 21.95
CA LEU A 338 -2.56 14.15 22.67
C LEU A 338 -1.94 13.70 24.02
N SER A 339 -0.61 13.75 24.16
CA SER A 339 0.07 13.40 25.41
C SER A 339 0.08 14.52 26.46
N GLY A 340 -0.37 15.72 26.11
CA GLY A 340 -0.36 16.89 26.99
C GLY A 340 1.02 17.45 27.31
N SER A 341 2.07 17.00 26.60
CA SER A 341 3.43 17.50 26.76
C SER A 341 3.69 18.61 25.73
N LEU A 342 4.14 19.80 26.12
CA LEU A 342 4.54 20.86 25.18
C LEU A 342 5.81 20.44 24.40
N PRO A 343 5.94 20.76 23.10
CA PRO A 343 7.15 20.47 22.34
C PRO A 343 8.36 21.16 22.98
N ASP A 344 9.42 20.40 23.23
CA ASP A 344 10.72 20.99 23.59
C ASP A 344 11.22 21.82 22.40
N ARG A 345 11.16 23.14 22.53
CA ARG A 345 11.56 24.10 21.50
C ARG A 345 13.10 24.18 21.31
N ARG A 346 13.84 23.19 21.74
CA ARG A 346 15.28 23.10 21.49
C ARG A 346 15.56 22.31 20.23
N ALA A 347 15.34 22.94 19.07
CA ALA A 347 16.14 22.60 17.90
C ALA A 347 17.60 23.06 18.18
N PRO A 348 18.63 22.27 17.89
CA PRO A 348 19.99 22.76 17.97
C PRO A 348 20.14 23.89 16.95
N GLU A 349 20.41 25.10 17.44
CA GLU A 349 20.90 26.19 16.59
C GLU A 349 22.14 25.70 15.86
N ALA A 350 22.11 25.76 14.54
CA ALA A 350 23.29 25.53 13.73
C ALA A 350 24.33 26.57 14.15
N SER A 351 25.40 26.13 14.75
CA SER A 351 26.56 26.99 15.05
C SER A 351 27.13 27.48 13.73
N GLU A 352 26.83 28.72 13.37
CA GLU A 352 27.54 29.46 12.34
C GLU A 352 29.01 29.60 12.80
N GLY A 353 29.89 28.85 12.16
CA GLY A 353 31.32 29.00 12.30
C GLY A 353 31.77 30.36 11.77
N ALA A 354 32.15 31.25 12.66
CA ALA A 354 32.78 32.51 12.31
C ALA A 354 34.12 32.28 11.55
N PRO A 355 34.40 33.06 10.49
CA PRO A 355 35.68 32.93 9.80
C PRO A 355 36.77 33.58 10.61
N THR A 356 37.80 32.81 10.98
CA THR A 356 39.03 33.33 11.59
C THR A 356 39.81 34.16 10.58
N ALA A 357 39.91 35.45 10.83
CA ALA A 357 40.75 36.36 10.11
C ALA A 357 42.24 36.03 10.33
N ASN A 358 42.95 35.69 9.28
CA ASN A 358 44.38 35.46 9.26
C ASN A 358 45.10 36.80 9.21
N LYS A 359 45.69 37.26 10.34
CA LYS A 359 46.62 38.37 10.35
C LYS A 359 48.01 37.86 9.98
N LYS A 360 48.52 38.29 8.81
CA LYS A 360 49.92 38.30 8.47
C LYS A 360 50.65 39.30 9.38
N ASN A 361 51.71 38.88 9.99
CA ASN A 361 52.87 39.76 10.28
C ASN A 361 54.14 38.92 10.52
N GLY A 362 55.24 39.34 9.86
CA GLY A 362 56.63 39.00 10.12
C GLY A 362 57.28 38.16 9.05
#